data_4f4d75295e6b9701bc091b90b7b7ee02
#
_entry.id   4f4d75295e6b9701bc091b90b7b7ee02
#
_cell.length_a   1.000
_cell.length_b   1.000
_cell.length_c   1.000
_cell.angle_alpha   90.00
_cell.angle_beta   90.00
_cell.angle_gamma   90.00
#
_symmetry.space_group_name_H-M   'P 1'
#
loop_
_entity.id
_entity.type
_entity.pdbx_description
1 polymer ?
#
loop_
_entity_poly.entity_id
_entity_poly.type
_entity_poly.pdbx_seq_one_letter_code
_entity_poly.pdbx_strand_id
1 'polypeptide(L)'
;ESKGIVLIPGSGEFVYATSAISKERAPGVTEAENVHTLQGGTDWAVSIDQLQATLPNATSVSLIVSWFGTDLRAAHCALKPGVELSEKATTPMTWRVAGLERDEAHLVSLKDGRPSYGGTPSDAAVVEAIKDLKDRGMSVVLTPFILMDVPQGNALTDPYSAAPSQPPYPWRGRITCDPAPGQPESPDKTAGAAAQVADFVGAAGVEDFAVSGETVIYDGPDEWSYRRCILHYAHLAKAAGGVDAFVIGTEMRGLTWVRSGASTYPFVAALMALAADVKSVRPGAKVTYAADWSEYFGHQPQDGSGDVYFHLDPLWASSAIDAIGIDCYWPLADWRDGTAHLDYLAGARSIYDEPYLRANVQGGEGFDWYYASAADREAQVRSPITDGHGTPWIFRYKDIKSWWLSEHVDRPGGTPSDTPTAWVPQSKPFWLMEIGCPALDKGANQPNVFVDPKSSESAFPYFSRGIRDDLMQRRYLKALIGAFDPASEGYVAGTNPVSSLTGERMVDLGRIHVYCWDARPYPAFPYNLDVWSDGENWRFGHWLNGRFSAAPLAALIDQILMDYG
;
A
#
# COMPACT_ATOMS: atom_id res chain seq x y z
N GLU A 1 -15.34 -12.72 8.18
CA GLU A 1 -14.19 -13.31 7.50
C GLU A 1 -13.79 -12.45 6.32
N SER A 2 -12.47 -12.29 6.08
CA SER A 2 -11.96 -11.44 5.00
C SER A 2 -12.33 -12.03 3.64
N LYS A 3 -12.78 -11.16 2.72
CA LYS A 3 -13.06 -11.52 1.32
C LYS A 3 -11.93 -11.11 0.39
N GLY A 4 -11.15 -10.11 0.76
CA GLY A 4 -10.05 -9.58 -0.02
C GLY A 4 -8.70 -9.79 0.67
N ILE A 5 -7.67 -10.08 -0.13
CA ILE A 5 -6.30 -10.30 0.33
C ILE A 5 -5.33 -9.56 -0.59
N VAL A 6 -4.35 -8.90 0.00
CA VAL A 6 -3.17 -8.40 -0.73
C VAL A 6 -2.16 -9.52 -0.84
N LEU A 7 -1.76 -9.84 -2.05
CA LEU A 7 -0.78 -10.88 -2.35
C LEU A 7 0.58 -10.27 -2.69
N ILE A 8 1.53 -10.53 -1.82
CA ILE A 8 2.91 -10.07 -1.92
C ILE A 8 3.83 -11.26 -2.30
N PRO A 9 5.13 -11.08 -2.58
CA PRO A 9 5.93 -9.88 -2.29
C PRO A 9 5.89 -8.80 -3.39
N GLY A 10 5.31 -9.06 -4.56
CA GLY A 10 5.40 -8.14 -5.70
C GLY A 10 6.80 -8.05 -6.31
N SER A 11 7.76 -8.70 -5.70
CA SER A 11 9.15 -8.88 -6.16
C SER A 11 9.53 -10.37 -6.04
N GLY A 12 10.59 -10.75 -6.78
CA GLY A 12 10.93 -12.16 -6.99
C GLY A 12 10.58 -12.58 -8.42
N GLU A 13 11.62 -12.75 -9.23
CA GLU A 13 11.55 -12.85 -10.69
C GLU A 13 10.56 -13.90 -11.22
N PHE A 14 10.40 -15.02 -10.49
CA PHE A 14 9.52 -16.14 -10.87
C PHE A 14 8.58 -16.56 -9.73
N VAL A 15 8.41 -15.73 -8.73
CA VAL A 15 7.56 -16.03 -7.56
C VAL A 15 6.10 -16.28 -7.93
N TYR A 16 5.64 -15.73 -9.05
CA TYR A 16 4.28 -15.84 -9.57
C TYR A 16 4.12 -16.90 -10.66
N ALA A 17 5.20 -17.61 -11.03
CA ALA A 17 5.11 -18.63 -12.07
C ALA A 17 4.40 -19.90 -11.57
N THR A 18 3.43 -20.36 -12.34
CA THR A 18 2.75 -21.65 -12.13
C THR A 18 3.55 -22.80 -12.72
N SER A 19 4.45 -22.49 -13.66
CA SER A 19 5.38 -23.44 -14.29
C SER A 19 6.63 -23.62 -13.43
N ALA A 20 7.11 -24.86 -13.30
CA ALA A 20 8.38 -25.13 -12.61
C ALA A 20 9.57 -24.60 -13.43
N ILE A 21 10.39 -23.79 -12.78
CA ILE A 21 11.54 -23.12 -13.39
C ILE A 21 12.82 -23.61 -12.69
N SER A 22 13.84 -23.88 -13.49
CA SER A 22 15.18 -24.20 -13.03
C SER A 22 16.17 -23.13 -13.44
N LYS A 23 17.17 -22.89 -12.61
CA LYS A 23 18.31 -22.03 -12.92
C LYS A 23 19.58 -22.86 -13.07
N GLU A 24 20.46 -22.44 -13.96
CA GLU A 24 21.78 -23.00 -14.09
C GLU A 24 22.69 -22.41 -12.99
N ARG A 25 23.28 -23.29 -12.19
CA ARG A 25 24.22 -22.92 -11.13
C ARG A 25 25.68 -23.04 -11.58
N ALA A 26 25.94 -23.99 -12.47
CA ALA A 26 27.23 -24.24 -13.12
C ALA A 26 26.96 -25.02 -14.42
N PRO A 27 27.87 -25.05 -15.37
CA PRO A 27 27.70 -25.80 -16.62
C PRO A 27 27.17 -27.22 -16.38
N GLY A 28 25.94 -27.49 -16.84
CA GLY A 28 25.30 -28.81 -16.68
C GLY A 28 24.74 -29.11 -15.29
N VAL A 29 24.75 -28.16 -14.36
CA VAL A 29 24.17 -28.29 -13.01
C VAL A 29 23.01 -27.29 -12.86
N THR A 30 21.81 -27.82 -12.69
CA THR A 30 20.60 -27.00 -12.48
C THR A 30 20.04 -27.17 -11.07
N GLU A 31 19.41 -26.13 -10.54
CA GLU A 31 18.65 -26.17 -9.30
C GLU A 31 17.27 -25.52 -9.50
N ALA A 32 16.33 -25.81 -8.63
CA ALA A 32 15.00 -25.22 -8.70
C ALA A 32 15.07 -23.71 -8.40
N GLU A 33 14.30 -22.91 -9.15
CA GLU A 33 14.16 -21.47 -8.93
C GLU A 33 12.89 -21.11 -8.16
N ASN A 34 11.81 -21.89 -8.34
CA ASN A 34 10.51 -21.66 -7.72
C ASN A 34 9.83 -22.94 -7.21
N VAL A 35 10.61 -23.92 -6.75
CA VAL A 35 10.12 -25.16 -6.14
C VAL A 35 10.95 -25.43 -4.89
N HIS A 36 10.46 -25.00 -3.72
CA HIS A 36 11.22 -25.06 -2.47
C HIS A 36 10.50 -25.86 -1.37
N THR A 37 9.35 -26.46 -1.66
CA THR A 37 8.60 -27.27 -0.70
C THR A 37 8.74 -28.76 -0.98
N LEU A 38 8.62 -29.58 0.06
CA LEU A 38 8.56 -31.04 -0.07
C LEU A 38 7.18 -31.55 -0.56
N GLN A 39 6.20 -30.68 -0.68
CA GLN A 39 4.86 -31.05 -1.15
C GLN A 39 4.78 -31.26 -2.66
N GLY A 40 5.84 -30.86 -3.38
CA GLY A 40 5.84 -30.80 -4.84
C GLY A 40 4.99 -29.64 -5.38
N GLY A 41 5.15 -29.35 -6.66
CA GLY A 41 4.55 -28.16 -7.28
C GLY A 41 5.40 -26.91 -7.10
N THR A 42 4.99 -25.83 -7.75
CA THR A 42 5.64 -24.52 -7.64
C THR A 42 5.30 -23.86 -6.31
N ASP A 43 6.18 -22.96 -5.86
CA ASP A 43 5.93 -22.17 -4.65
C ASP A 43 4.60 -21.42 -4.73
N TRP A 44 4.28 -20.85 -5.89
CA TRP A 44 2.98 -20.23 -6.17
C TRP A 44 1.81 -21.18 -5.92
N ALA A 45 1.80 -22.35 -6.58
CA ALA A 45 0.68 -23.28 -6.48
C ALA A 45 0.43 -23.72 -5.03
N VAL A 46 1.52 -24.05 -4.30
CA VAL A 46 1.43 -24.46 -2.89
C VAL A 46 0.93 -23.31 -2.01
N SER A 47 1.42 -22.09 -2.22
CA SER A 47 1.00 -20.94 -1.43
C SER A 47 -0.47 -20.57 -1.66
N ILE A 48 -0.95 -20.60 -2.92
CA ILE A 48 -2.36 -20.28 -3.20
C ILE A 48 -3.30 -21.37 -2.70
N ASP A 49 -2.89 -22.65 -2.75
CA ASP A 49 -3.64 -23.74 -2.11
C ASP A 49 -3.73 -23.53 -0.59
N GLN A 50 -2.65 -23.09 0.04
CA GLN A 50 -2.63 -22.73 1.46
C GLN A 50 -3.56 -21.53 1.77
N LEU A 51 -3.56 -20.51 0.91
CA LEU A 51 -4.46 -19.37 1.02
C LEU A 51 -5.93 -19.80 1.01
N GLN A 52 -6.33 -20.58 0.00
CA GLN A 52 -7.71 -21.05 -0.13
C GLN A 52 -8.14 -21.97 1.03
N ALA A 53 -7.21 -22.81 1.51
CA ALA A 53 -7.48 -23.67 2.67
C ALA A 53 -7.60 -22.89 3.99
N THR A 54 -6.89 -21.77 4.13
CA THR A 54 -6.86 -20.94 5.34
C THR A 54 -7.99 -19.92 5.37
N LEU A 55 -8.28 -19.31 4.22
CA LEU A 55 -9.26 -18.25 4.05
C LEU A 55 -10.28 -18.65 2.95
N PRO A 56 -11.14 -19.65 3.22
CA PRO A 56 -12.04 -20.22 2.20
C PRO A 56 -13.06 -19.22 1.65
N ASN A 57 -13.27 -18.09 2.32
CA ASN A 57 -14.17 -17.02 1.88
C ASN A 57 -13.45 -15.89 1.14
N ALA A 58 -12.14 -15.98 0.94
CA ALA A 58 -11.42 -15.03 0.11
C ALA A 58 -11.81 -15.20 -1.35
N THR A 59 -12.33 -14.13 -1.94
CA THR A 59 -12.84 -14.10 -3.32
C THR A 59 -12.20 -13.01 -4.16
N SER A 60 -11.34 -12.18 -3.56
CA SER A 60 -10.64 -11.08 -4.23
C SER A 60 -9.17 -11.06 -3.81
N VAL A 61 -8.29 -10.91 -4.79
CA VAL A 61 -6.84 -10.80 -4.58
C VAL A 61 -6.34 -9.50 -5.20
N SER A 62 -5.67 -8.68 -4.41
CA SER A 62 -4.86 -7.56 -4.90
C SER A 62 -3.45 -8.09 -5.17
N LEU A 63 -3.14 -8.33 -6.45
CA LEU A 63 -1.84 -8.87 -6.88
C LEU A 63 -0.85 -7.72 -7.06
N ILE A 64 0.16 -7.67 -6.20
CA ILE A 64 1.22 -6.66 -6.25
C ILE A 64 2.24 -7.01 -7.33
N VAL A 65 2.63 -6.04 -8.13
CA VAL A 65 3.72 -6.16 -9.13
C VAL A 65 4.59 -4.91 -9.06
N SER A 66 5.93 -5.06 -8.99
CA SER A 66 6.79 -3.92 -8.63
C SER A 66 7.84 -3.60 -9.69
N TRP A 67 8.01 -2.29 -9.93
CA TRP A 67 9.24 -1.73 -10.50
C TRP A 67 10.00 -0.97 -9.43
N PHE A 68 11.27 -0.63 -9.70
CA PHE A 68 12.16 0.02 -8.75
C PHE A 68 12.30 1.50 -9.05
N GLY A 69 12.08 2.32 -8.00
CA GLY A 69 12.35 3.75 -8.02
C GLY A 69 13.75 4.03 -7.49
N THR A 70 14.47 4.97 -8.12
CA THR A 70 15.90 5.18 -7.90
C THR A 70 16.25 6.44 -7.12
N ASP A 71 15.30 7.35 -6.91
CA ASP A 71 15.53 8.66 -6.29
C ASP A 71 14.24 9.21 -5.67
N LEU A 72 14.33 9.94 -4.56
CA LEU A 72 13.20 10.64 -3.97
C LEU A 72 12.84 11.95 -4.70
N ARG A 73 13.75 12.48 -5.51
CA ARG A 73 13.52 13.69 -6.31
C ARG A 73 12.81 13.31 -7.61
N ALA A 74 11.61 13.80 -7.80
CA ALA A 74 10.72 13.42 -8.91
C ALA A 74 11.41 13.52 -10.28
N ALA A 75 12.09 14.65 -10.57
CA ALA A 75 12.78 14.86 -11.85
C ALA A 75 13.97 13.90 -12.11
N HIS A 76 14.42 13.17 -11.09
CA HIS A 76 15.57 12.25 -11.18
C HIS A 76 15.20 10.80 -10.95
N CYS A 77 13.95 10.53 -10.60
CA CYS A 77 13.47 9.17 -10.28
C CYS A 77 13.12 8.40 -11.55
N ALA A 78 13.97 7.46 -11.91
CA ALA A 78 13.60 6.46 -12.92
C ALA A 78 12.83 5.31 -12.26
N LEU A 79 11.77 4.84 -12.93
CA LEU A 79 11.03 3.65 -12.55
C LEU A 79 11.35 2.53 -13.54
N LYS A 80 12.14 1.55 -13.13
CA LYS A 80 12.66 0.51 -14.02
C LYS A 80 12.46 -0.89 -13.44
N PRO A 81 12.15 -1.91 -14.29
CA PRO A 81 12.18 -3.30 -13.85
C PRO A 81 13.57 -3.71 -13.40
N GLY A 82 13.64 -4.48 -12.33
CA GLY A 82 14.91 -4.91 -11.75
C GLY A 82 15.10 -6.40 -11.72
N VAL A 83 16.36 -6.81 -11.62
CA VAL A 83 16.80 -8.21 -11.45
C VAL A 83 17.74 -8.33 -10.27
N GLU A 84 17.74 -9.52 -9.64
CA GLU A 84 18.65 -9.83 -8.54
C GLU A 84 20.09 -9.99 -8.99
N LEU A 85 20.27 -10.60 -10.17
CA LEU A 85 21.57 -10.91 -10.76
C LEU A 85 21.52 -10.61 -12.27
N SER A 86 22.55 -9.97 -12.79
CA SER A 86 22.68 -9.72 -14.24
C SER A 86 22.87 -10.97 -15.07
N GLU A 87 23.46 -12.01 -14.47
CA GLU A 87 23.77 -13.28 -15.13
C GLU A 87 23.08 -14.45 -14.40
N LYS A 88 21.86 -14.76 -14.80
CA LYS A 88 21.10 -15.93 -14.31
C LYS A 88 20.37 -16.56 -15.50
N ALA A 89 20.79 -17.76 -15.90
CA ALA A 89 20.11 -18.51 -16.95
C ALA A 89 19.01 -19.37 -16.35
N THR A 90 17.78 -19.24 -16.85
CA THR A 90 16.60 -19.98 -16.37
C THR A 90 15.89 -20.70 -17.51
N THR A 91 15.23 -21.82 -17.21
CA THR A 91 14.47 -22.61 -18.17
C THR A 91 13.24 -23.27 -17.50
N PRO A 92 12.10 -23.44 -18.16
CA PRO A 92 11.79 -23.08 -19.56
C PRO A 92 11.50 -21.58 -19.76
N MET A 93 11.25 -20.81 -18.68
CA MET A 93 10.97 -19.39 -18.75
C MET A 93 12.27 -18.58 -18.55
N THR A 94 12.52 -17.62 -19.43
CA THR A 94 13.55 -16.60 -19.25
C THR A 94 12.92 -15.32 -18.71
N TRP A 95 13.67 -14.58 -17.90
CA TRP A 95 13.16 -13.31 -17.37
C TRP A 95 13.08 -12.25 -18.49
N ARG A 96 11.90 -11.66 -18.64
CA ARG A 96 11.63 -10.53 -19.51
C ARG A 96 10.54 -9.67 -18.89
N VAL A 97 10.75 -8.36 -18.86
CA VAL A 97 9.77 -7.38 -18.38
C VAL A 97 9.84 -6.12 -19.25
N ALA A 98 8.70 -5.66 -19.74
CA ALA A 98 8.60 -4.42 -20.52
C ALA A 98 9.58 -4.35 -21.70
N GLY A 99 9.84 -5.47 -22.34
CA GLY A 99 10.78 -5.60 -23.45
C GLY A 99 12.23 -5.76 -23.08
N LEU A 100 12.62 -5.55 -21.80
CA LEU A 100 13.99 -5.75 -21.34
C LEU A 100 14.34 -7.21 -21.15
N GLU A 101 15.57 -7.53 -21.45
CA GLU A 101 16.27 -8.72 -20.98
C GLU A 101 17.06 -8.40 -19.71
N ARG A 102 17.60 -9.42 -19.06
CA ARG A 102 18.21 -9.32 -17.74
C ARG A 102 19.40 -8.36 -17.66
N ASP A 103 20.24 -8.34 -18.70
CA ASP A 103 21.44 -7.49 -18.78
C ASP A 103 21.14 -5.99 -18.98
N GLU A 104 19.92 -5.67 -19.41
CA GLU A 104 19.42 -4.30 -19.59
C GLU A 104 18.65 -3.77 -18.38
N ALA A 105 18.28 -4.67 -17.47
CA ALA A 105 17.44 -4.34 -16.31
C ALA A 105 18.21 -3.55 -15.23
N HIS A 106 17.46 -2.92 -14.33
CA HIS A 106 18.04 -2.38 -13.10
C HIS A 106 18.60 -3.51 -12.24
N LEU A 107 19.89 -3.46 -11.90
CA LEU A 107 20.45 -4.40 -10.94
C LEU A 107 20.12 -3.94 -9.53
N VAL A 108 19.30 -4.73 -8.82
CA VAL A 108 18.90 -4.46 -7.45
C VAL A 108 20.12 -4.32 -6.55
N SER A 109 20.13 -3.30 -5.71
CA SER A 109 21.24 -3.02 -4.81
C SER A 109 21.47 -4.16 -3.80
N LEU A 110 22.68 -4.23 -3.26
CA LEU A 110 23.02 -5.26 -2.28
C LEU A 110 22.93 -4.71 -0.85
N LYS A 111 22.35 -5.52 0.02
CA LYS A 111 22.42 -5.35 1.47
C LYS A 111 23.10 -6.57 2.09
N ASP A 112 24.19 -6.34 2.79
CA ASP A 112 25.02 -7.40 3.41
C ASP A 112 25.45 -8.52 2.42
N GLY A 113 25.75 -8.11 1.18
CA GLY A 113 26.21 -8.99 0.10
C GLY A 113 25.11 -9.80 -0.60
N ARG A 114 23.83 -9.55 -0.29
CA ARG A 114 22.65 -10.17 -0.93
C ARG A 114 21.78 -9.10 -1.58
N PRO A 115 21.00 -9.42 -2.64
CA PRO A 115 20.02 -8.48 -3.19
C PRO A 115 19.06 -7.99 -2.11
N SER A 116 18.85 -6.67 -2.07
CA SER A 116 17.98 -6.01 -1.07
C SER A 116 16.49 -6.28 -1.28
N TYR A 117 16.12 -6.69 -2.49
CA TYR A 117 14.79 -7.12 -2.92
C TYR A 117 14.93 -8.30 -3.88
N GLY A 118 13.86 -9.06 -4.07
CA GLY A 118 13.69 -9.89 -5.25
C GLY A 118 13.59 -9.02 -6.51
N GLY A 119 13.91 -9.53 -7.68
CA GLY A 119 13.70 -8.80 -8.93
C GLY A 119 12.22 -8.63 -9.28
N THR A 120 11.92 -7.78 -10.25
CA THR A 120 10.56 -7.65 -10.81
C THR A 120 10.06 -8.99 -11.32
N PRO A 121 8.84 -9.43 -11.00
CA PRO A 121 8.26 -10.65 -11.57
C PRO A 121 8.22 -10.56 -13.09
N SER A 122 8.64 -11.63 -13.78
CA SER A 122 8.62 -11.65 -15.24
C SER A 122 7.19 -11.47 -15.77
N ASP A 123 7.05 -10.83 -16.92
CA ASP A 123 5.73 -10.59 -17.53
C ASP A 123 4.96 -11.90 -17.70
N ALA A 124 5.63 -12.96 -18.14
CA ALA A 124 5.01 -14.28 -18.31
C ALA A 124 4.52 -14.88 -16.99
N ALA A 125 5.29 -14.73 -15.90
CA ALA A 125 4.87 -15.20 -14.57
C ALA A 125 3.64 -14.43 -14.05
N VAL A 126 3.58 -13.12 -14.30
CA VAL A 126 2.41 -12.30 -13.93
C VAL A 126 1.16 -12.74 -14.73
N VAL A 127 1.31 -13.02 -16.02
CA VAL A 127 0.23 -13.54 -16.86
C VAL A 127 -0.27 -14.89 -16.36
N GLU A 128 0.65 -15.81 -16.03
CA GLU A 128 0.30 -17.11 -15.44
C GLU A 128 -0.48 -16.94 -14.13
N ALA A 129 0.00 -16.08 -13.22
CA ALA A 129 -0.66 -15.81 -11.94
C ALA A 129 -2.08 -15.25 -12.09
N ILE A 130 -2.28 -14.26 -12.99
CA ILE A 130 -3.61 -13.68 -13.24
C ILE A 130 -4.57 -14.78 -13.73
N LYS A 131 -4.13 -15.64 -14.64
CA LYS A 131 -4.95 -16.73 -15.17
C LYS A 131 -5.29 -17.75 -14.10
N ASP A 132 -4.31 -18.20 -13.33
CA ASP A 132 -4.50 -19.19 -12.25
C ASP A 132 -5.48 -18.67 -11.19
N LEU A 133 -5.33 -17.41 -10.76
CA LEU A 133 -6.27 -16.81 -9.79
C LEU A 133 -7.71 -16.78 -10.34
N LYS A 134 -7.88 -16.44 -11.61
CA LYS A 134 -9.20 -16.43 -12.27
C LYS A 134 -9.77 -17.83 -12.42
N ASP A 135 -8.95 -18.80 -12.79
CA ASP A 135 -9.36 -20.22 -12.91
C ASP A 135 -9.76 -20.79 -11.55
N ARG A 136 -9.18 -20.29 -10.46
CA ARG A 136 -9.60 -20.58 -9.07
C ARG A 136 -10.85 -19.82 -8.62
N GLY A 137 -11.45 -19.00 -9.49
CA GLY A 137 -12.66 -18.24 -9.20
C GLY A 137 -12.44 -16.95 -8.38
N MET A 138 -11.22 -16.45 -8.31
CA MET A 138 -10.88 -15.21 -7.61
C MET A 138 -11.00 -14.00 -8.52
N SER A 139 -11.56 -12.92 -8.01
CA SER A 139 -11.48 -11.58 -8.61
C SER A 139 -10.07 -11.03 -8.44
N VAL A 140 -9.46 -10.56 -9.54
CA VAL A 140 -8.09 -10.05 -9.55
C VAL A 140 -8.09 -8.53 -9.65
N VAL A 141 -7.44 -7.89 -8.69
CA VAL A 141 -7.06 -6.48 -8.72
C VAL A 141 -5.57 -6.42 -9.01
N LEU A 142 -5.16 -5.92 -10.16
CA LEU A 142 -3.74 -5.74 -10.45
C LEU A 142 -3.26 -4.42 -9.88
N THR A 143 -2.20 -4.49 -9.07
CA THR A 143 -1.71 -3.35 -8.28
C THR A 143 -0.22 -3.12 -8.58
N PRO A 144 0.11 -2.29 -9.58
CA PRO A 144 1.47 -1.82 -9.79
C PRO A 144 1.98 -1.03 -8.59
N PHE A 145 3.21 -1.34 -8.18
CA PHE A 145 3.81 -0.87 -6.94
C PHE A 145 5.24 -0.37 -7.20
N ILE A 146 5.69 0.61 -6.44
CA ILE A 146 7.06 1.12 -6.51
C ILE A 146 7.82 0.70 -5.26
N LEU A 147 8.91 -0.05 -5.46
CA LEU A 147 9.90 -0.32 -4.43
C LEU A 147 11.07 0.64 -4.60
N MET A 148 11.44 1.37 -3.55
CA MET A 148 12.54 2.33 -3.62
C MET A 148 13.86 1.64 -3.39
N ASP A 149 14.67 1.48 -4.44
CA ASP A 149 16.01 0.91 -4.36
C ASP A 149 17.06 2.02 -4.23
N VAL A 150 17.02 2.69 -3.09
CA VAL A 150 17.97 3.73 -2.68
C VAL A 150 18.84 3.14 -1.57
N PRO A 151 20.05 2.64 -1.87
CA PRO A 151 20.87 1.93 -0.89
C PRO A 151 21.48 2.88 0.15
N GLN A 152 21.89 2.32 1.27
CA GLN A 152 22.66 3.05 2.27
C GLN A 152 23.98 3.56 1.68
N GLY A 153 24.38 4.79 2.02
CA GLY A 153 25.62 5.40 1.52
C GLY A 153 25.52 5.90 0.09
N ASN A 154 24.31 6.08 -0.44
CA ASN A 154 24.08 6.74 -1.72
C ASN A 154 24.57 8.20 -1.69
N ALA A 155 24.79 8.78 -2.88
CA ALA A 155 25.22 10.18 -3.06
C ALA A 155 24.09 11.06 -3.62
N LEU A 156 22.83 10.71 -3.34
CA LEU A 156 21.65 11.41 -3.80
C LEU A 156 21.25 12.47 -2.78
N THR A 157 21.16 13.72 -3.18
CA THR A 157 20.70 14.80 -2.28
C THR A 157 19.29 14.52 -1.79
N ASP A 158 19.09 14.63 -0.48
CA ASP A 158 17.76 14.45 0.13
C ASP A 158 16.91 15.72 -0.08
N PRO A 159 15.76 15.63 -0.76
CA PRO A 159 14.91 16.79 -1.00
C PRO A 159 14.31 17.41 0.28
N TYR A 160 14.25 16.65 1.37
CA TYR A 160 13.65 17.10 2.63
C TYR A 160 14.62 17.80 3.58
N SER A 161 15.92 17.60 3.43
CA SER A 161 16.92 18.15 4.36
C SER A 161 18.15 18.75 3.69
N ALA A 162 18.27 18.63 2.36
CA ALA A 162 19.46 18.95 1.59
C ALA A 162 20.72 18.17 2.03
N ALA A 163 20.57 17.09 2.79
CA ALA A 163 21.66 16.19 3.13
C ALA A 163 22.26 15.55 1.87
N PRO A 164 23.57 15.23 1.84
CA PRO A 164 24.22 14.67 0.65
C PRO A 164 23.86 13.22 0.35
N SER A 165 23.02 12.60 1.17
CA SER A 165 22.57 11.21 1.04
C SER A 165 21.11 11.11 1.43
N GLN A 166 20.30 10.45 0.60
CA GLN A 166 18.92 10.13 0.92
C GLN A 166 18.84 9.02 1.96
N PRO A 167 17.75 8.96 2.75
CA PRO A 167 17.48 7.85 3.65
C PRO A 167 17.45 6.50 2.88
N PRO A 168 18.01 5.41 3.44
CA PRO A 168 18.06 4.14 2.74
C PRO A 168 16.68 3.49 2.64
N TYR A 169 16.39 2.93 1.47
CA TYR A 169 15.16 2.19 1.17
C TYR A 169 13.89 2.89 1.70
N PRO A 170 13.68 4.16 1.31
CA PRO A 170 12.58 4.97 1.83
C PRO A 170 11.24 4.50 1.26
N TRP A 171 10.14 4.92 1.89
CA TRP A 171 8.81 4.73 1.37
C TRP A 171 8.56 5.58 0.10
N ARG A 172 7.90 4.99 -0.92
CA ARG A 172 7.57 5.66 -2.20
C ARG A 172 6.77 6.95 -2.02
N GLY A 173 5.96 7.03 -0.96
CA GLY A 173 5.20 8.24 -0.62
C GLY A 173 6.06 9.45 -0.26
N ARG A 174 7.38 9.30 -0.22
CA ARG A 174 8.33 10.40 -0.07
C ARG A 174 8.87 10.96 -1.40
N ILE A 175 8.54 10.37 -2.54
CA ILE A 175 8.93 10.98 -3.84
C ILE A 175 8.23 12.33 -3.95
N THR A 176 9.01 13.39 -4.24
CA THR A 176 8.51 14.79 -4.25
C THR A 176 9.34 15.68 -5.15
N CYS A 177 8.98 16.96 -5.25
CA CYS A 177 9.83 17.95 -5.92
C CYS A 177 11.12 18.23 -5.11
N ASP A 178 12.11 18.78 -5.75
CA ASP A 178 13.41 19.10 -5.14
C ASP A 178 13.72 20.61 -5.26
N PRO A 179 13.90 21.29 -4.12
CA PRO A 179 13.64 20.90 -2.73
C PRO A 179 12.15 20.63 -2.44
N ALA A 180 11.89 19.78 -1.43
CA ALA A 180 10.51 19.40 -1.04
C ALA A 180 9.66 20.60 -0.60
N PRO A 181 8.32 20.53 -0.65
CA PRO A 181 7.45 21.58 -0.12
C PRO A 181 7.82 21.95 1.32
N GLY A 182 7.87 23.26 1.61
CA GLY A 182 8.27 23.78 2.91
C GLY A 182 9.79 23.94 3.13
N GLN A 183 10.63 23.41 2.23
CA GLN A 183 12.07 23.66 2.27
C GLN A 183 12.44 25.00 1.63
N PRO A 184 13.57 25.64 2.02
CA PRO A 184 14.08 26.82 1.33
C PRO A 184 14.26 26.55 -0.17
N GLU A 185 13.93 27.53 -1.00
CA GLU A 185 14.02 27.47 -2.47
C GLU A 185 13.16 26.37 -3.13
N SER A 186 12.21 25.80 -2.40
CA SER A 186 11.29 24.82 -2.98
C SER A 186 10.55 25.38 -4.20
N PRO A 187 10.43 24.62 -5.30
CA PRO A 187 9.62 25.00 -6.45
C PRO A 187 8.11 24.85 -6.21
N ASP A 188 7.69 24.32 -5.05
CA ASP A 188 6.25 24.18 -4.73
C ASP A 188 5.49 25.49 -4.98
N LYS A 189 4.28 25.39 -5.50
CA LYS A 189 3.42 26.51 -5.96
C LYS A 189 3.95 27.25 -7.20
N THR A 190 4.89 26.67 -7.95
CA THR A 190 5.44 27.26 -9.19
C THR A 190 5.37 26.30 -10.37
N ALA A 191 5.57 26.84 -11.59
CA ALA A 191 5.71 26.03 -12.80
C ALA A 191 6.92 25.06 -12.75
N GLY A 192 7.95 25.35 -11.94
CA GLY A 192 9.09 24.47 -11.73
C GLY A 192 8.69 23.14 -11.09
N ALA A 193 7.75 23.16 -10.13
CA ALA A 193 7.23 21.94 -9.55
C ALA A 193 6.44 21.11 -10.57
N ALA A 194 5.63 21.76 -11.42
CA ALA A 194 4.91 21.05 -12.50
C ALA A 194 5.88 20.38 -13.47
N ALA A 195 7.01 21.04 -13.81
CA ALA A 195 8.02 20.45 -14.68
C ALA A 195 8.64 19.19 -14.06
N GLN A 196 9.05 19.26 -12.78
CA GLN A 196 9.62 18.10 -12.09
C GLN A 196 8.63 16.93 -11.97
N VAL A 197 7.35 17.22 -11.74
CA VAL A 197 6.29 16.19 -11.74
C VAL A 197 6.12 15.60 -13.14
N ALA A 198 6.16 16.44 -14.20
CA ALA A 198 6.03 15.97 -15.57
C ALA A 198 7.20 15.05 -15.98
N ASP A 199 8.42 15.34 -15.51
CA ASP A 199 9.60 14.49 -15.73
C ASP A 199 9.39 13.09 -15.12
N PHE A 200 8.85 13.01 -13.90
CA PHE A 200 8.51 11.73 -13.26
C PHE A 200 7.38 10.99 -13.98
N VAL A 201 6.35 11.72 -14.36
CA VAL A 201 5.15 11.15 -15.03
C VAL A 201 5.51 10.57 -16.39
N GLY A 202 6.32 11.29 -17.16
CA GLY A 202 6.72 10.90 -18.52
C GLY A 202 5.67 11.17 -19.58
N ALA A 203 5.99 10.77 -20.82
CA ALA A 203 5.22 11.06 -22.01
C ALA A 203 4.59 9.83 -22.68
N ALA A 204 4.88 8.59 -22.17
CA ALA A 204 4.34 7.36 -22.75
C ALA A 204 2.82 7.41 -22.88
N GLY A 205 2.29 7.12 -24.09
CA GLY A 205 0.88 7.08 -24.43
C GLY A 205 0.36 5.66 -24.61
N VAL A 206 -0.96 5.50 -24.68
CA VAL A 206 -1.59 4.19 -24.93
C VAL A 206 -1.19 3.63 -26.29
N GLU A 207 -1.02 4.49 -27.28
CA GLU A 207 -0.62 4.17 -28.65
C GLU A 207 0.81 3.62 -28.77
N ASP A 208 1.65 3.86 -27.77
CA ASP A 208 3.03 3.37 -27.72
C ASP A 208 3.12 1.89 -27.36
N PHE A 209 1.99 1.28 -27.00
CA PHE A 209 1.93 -0.12 -26.56
C PHE A 209 1.09 -0.97 -27.49
N ALA A 210 1.57 -2.18 -27.78
CA ALA A 210 0.83 -3.21 -28.48
C ALA A 210 0.88 -4.53 -27.72
N VAL A 211 -0.18 -5.35 -27.85
CA VAL A 211 -0.22 -6.70 -27.29
C VAL A 211 -0.12 -7.70 -28.45
N SER A 212 0.85 -8.62 -28.35
CA SER A 212 1.04 -9.73 -29.28
C SER A 212 1.09 -11.05 -28.50
N GLY A 213 0.02 -11.83 -28.57
CA GLY A 213 -0.18 -12.98 -27.70
C GLY A 213 -0.21 -12.55 -26.22
N GLU A 214 0.71 -13.04 -25.42
CA GLU A 214 0.85 -12.71 -23.99
C GLU A 214 1.99 -11.70 -23.74
N THR A 215 2.52 -11.08 -24.78
CA THR A 215 3.64 -10.14 -24.70
C THR A 215 3.19 -8.72 -24.95
N VAL A 216 3.70 -7.79 -24.17
CA VAL A 216 3.55 -6.35 -24.37
C VAL A 216 4.77 -5.82 -25.12
N ILE A 217 4.51 -5.12 -26.22
CA ILE A 217 5.54 -4.45 -27.04
C ILE A 217 5.40 -2.96 -26.78
N TYR A 218 6.53 -2.28 -26.58
CA TYR A 218 6.60 -0.84 -26.40
C TYR A 218 7.46 -0.20 -27.50
N ASP A 219 6.93 0.80 -28.18
CA ASP A 219 7.59 1.55 -29.26
C ASP A 219 7.36 3.07 -29.05
N GLY A 220 7.47 3.52 -27.82
CA GLY A 220 7.30 4.91 -27.41
C GLY A 220 8.62 5.60 -27.06
N PRO A 221 8.55 6.77 -26.39
CA PRO A 221 9.72 7.50 -25.91
C PRO A 221 10.68 6.62 -25.10
N ASP A 222 11.98 6.85 -25.26
CA ASP A 222 12.99 6.17 -24.42
C ASP A 222 13.02 6.80 -23.03
N GLU A 223 12.12 6.34 -22.19
CA GLU A 223 11.95 6.81 -20.81
C GLU A 223 11.62 5.65 -19.87
N TRP A 224 11.95 5.79 -18.60
CA TRP A 224 11.57 4.91 -17.51
C TRP A 224 10.75 5.71 -16.50
N SER A 225 9.48 5.91 -16.83
CA SER A 225 8.56 6.85 -16.20
C SER A 225 7.38 6.15 -15.53
N TYR A 226 6.60 6.93 -14.77
CA TYR A 226 5.38 6.45 -14.12
C TYR A 226 4.34 5.97 -15.13
N ARG A 227 4.09 6.73 -16.21
CA ARG A 227 3.14 6.34 -17.25
C ARG A 227 3.56 5.05 -17.94
N ARG A 228 4.85 4.92 -18.29
CA ARG A 228 5.36 3.70 -18.91
C ARG A 228 5.13 2.49 -18.02
N CYS A 229 5.37 2.60 -16.71
CA CYS A 229 5.13 1.52 -15.75
C CYS A 229 3.65 1.12 -15.69
N ILE A 230 2.76 2.07 -15.47
CA ILE A 230 1.33 1.80 -15.28
C ILE A 230 0.67 1.29 -16.57
N LEU A 231 0.99 1.90 -17.72
CA LEU A 231 0.44 1.48 -19.02
C LEU A 231 0.99 0.12 -19.46
N HIS A 232 2.25 -0.20 -19.15
CA HIS A 232 2.78 -1.55 -19.35
C HIS A 232 1.91 -2.60 -18.66
N TYR A 233 1.63 -2.42 -17.37
CA TYR A 233 0.79 -3.38 -16.62
C TYR A 233 -0.68 -3.37 -17.05
N ALA A 234 -1.22 -2.26 -17.51
CA ALA A 234 -2.56 -2.22 -18.08
C ALA A 234 -2.65 -3.08 -19.37
N HIS A 235 -1.62 -3.02 -20.23
CA HIS A 235 -1.53 -3.86 -21.41
C HIS A 235 -1.21 -5.31 -21.09
N LEU A 236 -0.40 -5.57 -20.04
CA LEU A 236 -0.13 -6.93 -19.56
C LEU A 236 -1.41 -7.58 -19.00
N ALA A 237 -2.22 -6.83 -18.24
CA ALA A 237 -3.53 -7.27 -17.82
C ALA A 237 -4.44 -7.62 -19.01
N LYS A 238 -4.37 -6.84 -20.10
CA LYS A 238 -5.07 -7.15 -21.35
C LYS A 238 -4.55 -8.44 -21.99
N ALA A 239 -3.23 -8.63 -22.03
CA ALA A 239 -2.58 -9.84 -22.55
C ALA A 239 -2.98 -11.10 -21.76
N ALA A 240 -3.14 -10.98 -20.43
CA ALA A 240 -3.60 -12.05 -19.56
C ALA A 240 -5.10 -12.38 -19.67
N GLY A 241 -5.84 -11.75 -20.59
CA GLY A 241 -7.29 -11.94 -20.74
C GLY A 241 -8.14 -11.07 -19.81
N GLY A 242 -7.52 -10.15 -19.06
CA GLY A 242 -8.17 -9.12 -18.25
C GLY A 242 -8.16 -9.38 -16.76
N VAL A 243 -8.32 -8.28 -16.01
CA VAL A 243 -8.49 -8.24 -14.56
C VAL A 243 -9.80 -7.55 -14.21
N ASP A 244 -10.31 -7.79 -13.00
CA ASP A 244 -11.57 -7.20 -12.53
C ASP A 244 -11.39 -5.75 -12.12
N ALA A 245 -10.23 -5.42 -11.55
CA ALA A 245 -9.88 -4.06 -11.20
C ALA A 245 -8.38 -3.78 -11.41
N PHE A 246 -8.06 -2.49 -11.52
CA PHE A 246 -6.71 -2.01 -11.73
C PHE A 246 -6.44 -0.78 -10.84
N VAL A 247 -5.29 -0.76 -10.18
CA VAL A 247 -4.85 0.35 -9.34
C VAL A 247 -3.82 1.17 -10.11
N ILE A 248 -4.10 2.46 -10.32
CA ILE A 248 -3.20 3.34 -11.09
C ILE A 248 -2.03 3.90 -10.29
N GLY A 249 -1.91 3.52 -9.03
CA GLY A 249 -0.83 3.89 -8.12
C GLY A 249 -1.26 3.78 -6.68
N THR A 250 -0.28 3.67 -5.79
CA THR A 250 -0.50 3.54 -4.34
C THR A 250 0.37 4.53 -3.58
N GLU A 251 -0.23 5.27 -2.63
CA GLU A 251 0.46 6.06 -1.61
C GLU A 251 1.51 7.05 -2.16
N MET A 252 1.20 7.77 -3.23
CA MET A 252 2.13 8.74 -3.82
C MET A 252 1.99 10.13 -3.16
N ARG A 253 1.80 10.17 -1.85
CA ARG A 253 1.48 11.36 -1.06
C ARG A 253 2.42 12.53 -1.30
N GLY A 254 3.74 12.28 -1.34
CA GLY A 254 4.74 13.32 -1.58
C GLY A 254 4.58 14.03 -2.92
N LEU A 255 4.03 13.35 -3.94
CA LEU A 255 3.74 13.92 -5.26
C LEU A 255 2.33 14.54 -5.34
N THR A 256 1.32 13.91 -4.74
CA THR A 256 -0.05 14.45 -4.75
C THR A 256 -0.16 15.75 -3.96
N TRP A 257 0.77 16.02 -3.04
CA TRP A 257 0.86 17.26 -2.29
C TRP A 257 1.68 18.37 -2.96
N VAL A 258 2.44 18.06 -4.04
CA VAL A 258 3.17 19.08 -4.81
C VAL A 258 2.20 19.96 -5.58
N ARG A 259 2.39 21.28 -5.49
CA ARG A 259 1.55 22.30 -6.13
C ARG A 259 2.31 23.03 -7.22
N SER A 260 1.62 23.38 -8.30
CA SER A 260 2.12 24.28 -9.35
C SER A 260 1.48 25.68 -9.29
N GLY A 261 0.62 25.91 -8.33
CA GLY A 261 -0.09 27.15 -8.00
C GLY A 261 -0.67 27.03 -6.61
N ALA A 262 -1.51 27.94 -6.17
CA ALA A 262 -2.05 27.94 -4.81
C ALA A 262 -2.79 26.62 -4.47
N SER A 263 -3.65 26.15 -5.39
CA SER A 263 -4.45 24.93 -5.24
C SER A 263 -4.41 24.05 -6.50
N THR A 264 -3.33 24.09 -7.27
CA THR A 264 -3.17 23.31 -8.50
C THR A 264 -2.19 22.18 -8.28
N TYR A 265 -2.64 20.95 -8.43
CA TYR A 265 -1.91 19.71 -8.14
C TYR A 265 -1.58 18.96 -9.44
N PRO A 266 -0.37 19.11 -10.00
CA PRO A 266 -0.02 18.56 -11.31
C PRO A 266 -0.04 17.03 -11.35
N PHE A 267 0.34 16.35 -10.26
CA PHE A 267 0.31 14.89 -10.21
C PHE A 267 -1.12 14.34 -10.15
N VAL A 268 -2.04 15.04 -9.49
CA VAL A 268 -3.47 14.66 -9.48
C VAL A 268 -4.05 14.76 -10.88
N ALA A 269 -3.72 15.80 -11.64
CA ALA A 269 -4.12 15.92 -13.04
C ALA A 269 -3.54 14.79 -13.91
N ALA A 270 -2.29 14.39 -13.67
CA ALA A 270 -1.66 13.25 -14.34
C ALA A 270 -2.35 11.92 -14.01
N LEU A 271 -2.73 11.70 -12.75
CA LEU A 271 -3.50 10.51 -12.34
C LEU A 271 -4.86 10.45 -13.01
N MET A 272 -5.56 11.59 -13.17
CA MET A 272 -6.85 11.64 -13.88
C MET A 272 -6.70 11.23 -15.36
N ALA A 273 -5.67 11.74 -16.04
CA ALA A 273 -5.37 11.38 -17.43
C ALA A 273 -5.01 9.88 -17.53
N LEU A 274 -4.16 9.40 -16.63
CA LEU A 274 -3.74 8.00 -16.60
C LEU A 274 -4.91 7.05 -16.31
N ALA A 275 -5.85 7.43 -15.45
CA ALA A 275 -7.06 6.64 -15.20
C ALA A 275 -7.91 6.49 -16.48
N ALA A 276 -8.04 7.57 -17.26
CA ALA A 276 -8.75 7.55 -18.54
C ALA A 276 -8.04 6.65 -19.57
N ASP A 277 -6.71 6.71 -19.61
CA ASP A 277 -5.89 5.85 -20.48
C ASP A 277 -6.04 4.37 -20.11
N VAL A 278 -5.95 4.03 -18.84
CA VAL A 278 -6.17 2.65 -18.35
C VAL A 278 -7.58 2.16 -18.70
N LYS A 279 -8.60 3.01 -18.54
CA LYS A 279 -9.97 2.69 -18.98
C LYS A 279 -10.07 2.44 -20.49
N SER A 280 -9.31 3.16 -21.30
CA SER A 280 -9.29 2.95 -22.75
C SER A 280 -8.68 1.59 -23.14
N VAL A 281 -7.64 1.16 -22.41
CA VAL A 281 -6.99 -0.15 -22.59
C VAL A 281 -7.86 -1.29 -22.05
N ARG A 282 -8.55 -1.06 -20.93
CA ARG A 282 -9.34 -2.03 -20.17
C ARG A 282 -10.72 -1.50 -19.78
N PRO A 283 -11.66 -1.29 -20.73
CA PRO A 283 -12.97 -0.68 -20.46
C PRO A 283 -13.81 -1.45 -19.42
N GLY A 284 -13.61 -2.77 -19.33
CA GLY A 284 -14.35 -3.63 -18.39
C GLY A 284 -13.75 -3.69 -16.98
N ALA A 285 -12.54 -3.19 -16.76
CA ALA A 285 -11.93 -3.19 -15.44
C ALA A 285 -12.40 -1.98 -14.62
N LYS A 286 -12.62 -2.19 -13.33
CA LYS A 286 -12.77 -1.08 -12.37
C LYS A 286 -11.41 -0.44 -12.13
N VAL A 287 -11.37 0.88 -11.94
CA VAL A 287 -10.11 1.63 -11.73
C VAL A 287 -10.19 2.44 -10.46
N THR A 288 -9.12 2.41 -9.68
CA THR A 288 -8.94 3.26 -8.51
C THR A 288 -7.48 3.69 -8.36
N TYR A 289 -7.25 4.66 -7.49
CA TYR A 289 -5.97 5.01 -6.88
C TYR A 289 -6.04 4.61 -5.41
N ALA A 290 -5.01 3.98 -4.86
CA ALA A 290 -4.95 3.63 -3.45
C ALA A 290 -4.18 4.71 -2.69
N ALA A 291 -4.90 5.66 -2.11
CA ALA A 291 -4.31 6.74 -1.34
C ALA A 291 -3.90 6.25 0.06
N ASP A 292 -2.80 6.78 0.58
CA ASP A 292 -2.46 6.61 1.99
C ASP A 292 -3.59 7.13 2.89
N TRP A 293 -3.80 6.50 4.04
CA TRP A 293 -4.83 6.91 5.00
C TRP A 293 -4.68 8.37 5.47
N SER A 294 -3.49 8.94 5.38
CA SER A 294 -3.22 10.35 5.70
C SER A 294 -3.33 11.28 4.49
N GLU A 295 -3.59 10.75 3.30
CA GLU A 295 -3.62 11.48 2.03
C GLU A 295 -5.05 11.70 1.50
N TYR A 296 -5.90 10.67 1.56
CA TYR A 296 -7.19 10.60 0.86
C TYR A 296 -8.15 11.74 1.21
N PHE A 297 -8.13 12.21 2.48
CA PHE A 297 -9.14 13.10 3.04
C PHE A 297 -8.87 14.59 2.81
N GLY A 298 -7.68 14.95 2.33
CA GLY A 298 -7.31 16.31 1.99
C GLY A 298 -5.84 16.61 2.24
N HIS A 299 -5.37 17.74 1.71
CA HIS A 299 -4.05 18.30 1.94
C HIS A 299 -4.14 19.50 2.87
N GLN A 300 -3.41 19.45 3.97
CA GLN A 300 -3.31 20.49 4.99
C GLN A 300 -1.84 20.93 5.08
N PRO A 301 -1.40 21.89 4.24
CA PRO A 301 -0.02 22.33 4.22
C PRO A 301 0.45 22.80 5.58
N GLN A 302 1.62 22.32 6.01
CA GLN A 302 2.23 22.74 7.28
C GLN A 302 3.12 23.98 7.10
N ASP A 303 2.70 24.90 6.26
CA ASP A 303 3.43 26.13 5.90
C ASP A 303 2.94 27.39 6.64
N GLY A 304 2.06 27.21 7.61
CA GLY A 304 1.47 28.29 8.41
C GLY A 304 0.35 29.05 7.71
N SER A 305 -0.04 28.68 6.50
CA SER A 305 -1.15 29.32 5.77
C SER A 305 -2.50 29.02 6.38
N GLY A 306 -2.66 27.85 7.04
CA GLY A 306 -3.95 27.34 7.49
C GLY A 306 -4.82 26.79 6.35
N ASP A 307 -4.25 26.64 5.16
CA ASP A 307 -4.95 26.09 3.99
C ASP A 307 -5.44 24.66 4.23
N VAL A 308 -6.62 24.35 3.68
CA VAL A 308 -7.14 22.99 3.55
C VAL A 308 -7.67 22.82 2.13
N TYR A 309 -7.14 21.82 1.43
CA TYR A 309 -7.56 21.48 0.07
C TYR A 309 -8.00 20.02 -0.03
N PHE A 310 -9.14 19.78 -0.63
CA PHE A 310 -9.57 18.43 -1.03
C PHE A 310 -8.95 18.08 -2.37
N HIS A 311 -7.65 18.03 -2.40
CA HIS A 311 -6.81 17.98 -3.61
C HIS A 311 -7.06 16.75 -4.50
N LEU A 312 -7.53 15.63 -3.92
CA LEU A 312 -7.88 14.42 -4.68
C LEU A 312 -9.32 14.40 -5.17
N ASP A 313 -10.17 15.36 -4.80
CA ASP A 313 -11.57 15.40 -5.24
C ASP A 313 -11.74 15.42 -6.76
N PRO A 314 -10.90 16.12 -7.57
CA PRO A 314 -10.97 16.02 -9.01
C PRO A 314 -10.73 14.60 -9.53
N LEU A 315 -9.83 13.83 -8.89
CA LEU A 315 -9.59 12.44 -9.20
C LEU A 315 -10.79 11.57 -8.79
N TRP A 316 -11.28 11.74 -7.56
CA TRP A 316 -12.43 10.98 -7.06
C TRP A 316 -13.70 11.24 -7.86
N ALA A 317 -13.89 12.45 -8.36
CA ALA A 317 -15.03 12.81 -9.21
C ALA A 317 -14.91 12.32 -10.66
N SER A 318 -13.69 11.96 -11.11
CA SER A 318 -13.45 11.50 -12.49
C SER A 318 -14.29 10.28 -12.83
N SER A 319 -14.93 10.30 -14.01
CA SER A 319 -15.69 9.14 -14.53
C SER A 319 -14.81 7.91 -14.83
N ALA A 320 -13.48 8.09 -14.91
CA ALA A 320 -12.53 7.01 -15.09
C ALA A 320 -12.17 6.30 -13.77
N ILE A 321 -12.55 6.85 -12.62
CA ILE A 321 -12.35 6.24 -11.30
C ILE A 321 -13.68 5.66 -10.82
N ASP A 322 -13.66 4.42 -10.33
CA ASP A 322 -14.85 3.69 -9.89
C ASP A 322 -15.04 3.68 -8.36
N ALA A 323 -13.98 3.90 -7.60
CA ALA A 323 -14.01 3.87 -6.14
C ALA A 323 -12.95 4.79 -5.53
N ILE A 324 -13.10 5.13 -4.27
CA ILE A 324 -12.08 5.82 -3.47
C ILE A 324 -11.25 4.73 -2.79
N GLY A 325 -10.02 4.50 -3.29
CA GLY A 325 -9.11 3.53 -2.71
C GLY A 325 -8.35 4.13 -1.51
N ILE A 326 -8.25 3.38 -0.42
CA ILE A 326 -7.49 3.78 0.77
C ILE A 326 -6.64 2.61 1.25
N ASP A 327 -5.36 2.85 1.49
CA ASP A 327 -4.50 1.99 2.29
C ASP A 327 -4.70 2.38 3.76
N CYS A 328 -5.52 1.57 4.45
CA CYS A 328 -6.21 1.96 5.67
C CYS A 328 -5.53 1.37 6.91
N TYR A 329 -4.57 2.09 7.46
CA TYR A 329 -3.82 1.70 8.66
C TYR A 329 -4.17 2.60 9.85
N TRP A 330 -5.38 2.51 10.34
CA TRP A 330 -5.88 3.34 11.43
C TRP A 330 -5.50 2.79 12.80
N PRO A 331 -4.96 3.61 13.71
CA PRO A 331 -4.73 3.20 15.09
C PRO A 331 -6.06 2.90 15.78
N LEU A 332 -6.20 1.70 16.34
CA LEU A 332 -7.40 1.28 17.08
C LEU A 332 -7.15 1.19 18.59
N ALA A 333 -5.95 1.51 19.05
CA ALA A 333 -5.59 1.53 20.46
C ALA A 333 -4.57 2.63 20.74
N ASP A 334 -4.51 3.03 22.01
CA ASP A 334 -3.43 3.85 22.57
C ASP A 334 -2.98 3.21 23.90
N TRP A 335 -2.61 1.92 23.80
CA TRP A 335 -2.35 1.07 24.94
C TRP A 335 -0.94 1.25 25.51
N ARG A 336 -0.82 1.22 26.84
CA ARG A 336 0.44 1.22 27.59
C ARG A 336 0.47 -0.01 28.50
N ASP A 337 1.66 -0.38 28.98
CA ASP A 337 1.79 -1.40 30.01
C ASP A 337 1.25 -0.89 31.35
N GLY A 338 0.68 -1.80 32.13
CA GLY A 338 0.06 -1.50 33.42
C GLY A 338 -1.36 -0.93 33.29
N THR A 339 -1.87 -0.38 34.38
CA THR A 339 -3.27 0.01 34.55
C THR A 339 -3.47 1.52 34.74
N ALA A 340 -2.40 2.31 34.61
CA ALA A 340 -2.44 3.75 34.87
C ALA A 340 -2.71 4.60 33.62
N HIS A 341 -2.74 3.99 32.43
CA HIS A 341 -2.95 4.71 31.18
C HIS A 341 -4.43 5.03 30.91
N LEU A 342 -4.66 6.05 30.07
CA LEU A 342 -5.99 6.63 29.90
C LEU A 342 -7.05 5.63 29.40
N ASP A 343 -6.71 4.72 28.48
CA ASP A 343 -7.70 3.77 27.93
C ASP A 343 -8.16 2.76 28.98
N TYR A 344 -7.23 2.28 29.84
CA TYR A 344 -7.59 1.43 30.99
C TYR A 344 -8.49 2.20 31.98
N LEU A 345 -8.12 3.42 32.30
CA LEU A 345 -8.90 4.27 33.22
C LEU A 345 -10.27 4.63 32.65
N ALA A 346 -10.40 4.72 31.33
CA ALA A 346 -11.67 4.92 30.63
C ALA A 346 -12.56 3.67 30.57
N GLY A 347 -12.05 2.50 31.03
CA GLY A 347 -12.84 1.28 31.17
C GLY A 347 -12.43 0.12 30.29
N ALA A 348 -11.54 0.28 29.30
CA ALA A 348 -10.96 -0.84 28.57
C ALA A 348 -10.14 -1.72 29.52
N ARG A 349 -10.26 -3.03 29.39
CA ARG A 349 -9.59 -3.98 30.30
C ARG A 349 -8.49 -4.78 29.63
N SER A 350 -8.41 -4.71 28.31
CA SER A 350 -7.40 -5.41 27.52
C SER A 350 -7.29 -4.74 26.14
N ILE A 351 -6.09 -4.70 25.58
CA ILE A 351 -5.88 -4.28 24.19
C ILE A 351 -6.58 -5.22 23.20
N TYR A 352 -6.88 -6.46 23.61
CA TYR A 352 -7.58 -7.45 22.78
C TYR A 352 -9.10 -7.34 22.85
N ASP A 353 -9.64 -6.41 23.64
CA ASP A 353 -11.09 -6.22 23.79
C ASP A 353 -11.67 -5.71 22.48
N GLU A 354 -12.45 -6.55 21.82
CA GLU A 354 -13.02 -6.26 20.51
C GLU A 354 -13.99 -5.06 20.51
N PRO A 355 -14.90 -4.90 21.49
CA PRO A 355 -15.70 -3.68 21.62
C PRO A 355 -14.86 -2.40 21.71
N TYR A 356 -13.75 -2.41 22.46
CA TYR A 356 -12.84 -1.28 22.57
C TYR A 356 -12.16 -0.96 21.23
N LEU A 357 -11.58 -1.95 20.56
CA LEU A 357 -10.95 -1.77 19.25
C LEU A 357 -11.95 -1.29 18.21
N ARG A 358 -13.16 -1.88 18.20
CA ARG A 358 -14.23 -1.52 17.27
C ARG A 358 -14.73 -0.08 17.47
N ALA A 359 -14.87 0.36 18.72
CA ALA A 359 -15.26 1.74 19.04
C ALA A 359 -14.23 2.74 18.47
N ASN A 360 -12.96 2.36 18.45
CA ASN A 360 -11.88 3.19 17.93
C ASN A 360 -11.76 3.19 16.38
N VAL A 361 -12.57 2.43 15.64
CA VAL A 361 -12.64 2.58 14.18
C VAL A 361 -13.21 3.96 13.78
N GLN A 362 -14.21 4.42 14.51
CA GLN A 362 -14.76 5.79 14.40
C GLN A 362 -14.66 6.49 15.77
N GLY A 363 -13.48 6.50 16.34
CA GLY A 363 -13.16 7.09 17.63
C GLY A 363 -11.65 7.12 17.88
N GLY A 364 -11.23 7.65 19.02
CA GLY A 364 -9.84 7.67 19.45
C GLY A 364 -8.93 8.56 18.62
N GLU A 365 -7.64 8.17 18.50
CA GLU A 365 -6.65 8.91 17.71
C GLU A 365 -7.07 9.04 16.24
N GLY A 366 -7.00 10.27 15.71
CA GLY A 366 -7.39 10.57 14.32
C GLY A 366 -8.89 10.70 14.09
N PHE A 367 -9.70 10.62 15.16
CA PHE A 367 -11.12 10.92 15.15
C PHE A 367 -11.49 11.93 16.25
N ASP A 368 -11.27 11.59 17.51
CA ASP A 368 -11.60 12.46 18.64
C ASP A 368 -10.44 13.39 18.98
N TRP A 369 -9.22 12.89 18.88
CA TRP A 369 -8.01 13.58 19.31
C TRP A 369 -6.77 13.15 18.49
N TYR A 370 -5.69 13.89 18.69
CA TYR A 370 -4.35 13.64 18.14
C TYR A 370 -3.28 14.00 19.18
N TYR A 371 -2.05 13.60 18.92
CA TYR A 371 -0.89 14.05 19.68
C TYR A 371 -0.14 15.14 18.92
N ALA A 372 0.02 16.32 19.56
CA ALA A 372 0.71 17.46 18.95
C ALA A 372 2.24 17.25 18.88
N SER A 373 2.79 16.38 19.73
CA SER A 373 4.21 16.06 19.77
C SER A 373 4.47 14.63 20.27
N ALA A 374 5.70 14.14 20.04
CA ALA A 374 6.14 12.87 20.62
C ALA A 374 6.14 12.90 22.17
N ALA A 375 6.45 14.06 22.78
CA ALA A 375 6.39 14.22 24.24
C ALA A 375 4.95 14.14 24.76
N ASP A 376 3.99 14.70 24.04
CA ASP A 376 2.57 14.58 24.38
C ASP A 376 2.09 13.14 24.29
N ARG A 377 2.55 12.40 23.28
CA ARG A 377 2.26 10.96 23.15
C ARG A 377 2.82 10.17 24.34
N GLU A 378 4.05 10.43 24.72
CA GLU A 378 4.66 9.77 25.88
C GLU A 378 3.87 10.05 27.16
N ALA A 379 3.46 11.29 27.38
CA ALA A 379 2.70 11.75 28.54
C ALA A 379 1.18 11.51 28.44
N GLN A 380 0.68 10.96 27.32
CA GLN A 380 -0.75 10.84 27.00
C GLN A 380 -1.54 12.17 27.10
N VAL A 381 -0.93 13.29 26.66
CA VAL A 381 -1.60 14.58 26.55
C VAL A 381 -2.31 14.69 25.21
N ARG A 382 -3.58 14.28 25.18
CA ARG A 382 -4.41 14.22 23.97
C ARG A 382 -4.98 15.60 23.63
N SER A 383 -4.75 16.06 22.39
CA SER A 383 -5.35 17.31 21.86
C SER A 383 -6.62 16.97 21.10
N PRO A 384 -7.79 17.57 21.43
CA PRO A 384 -9.04 17.29 20.72
C PRO A 384 -8.97 17.78 19.26
N ILE A 385 -9.55 17.01 18.33
CA ILE A 385 -9.73 17.44 16.95
C ILE A 385 -10.99 18.28 16.89
N THR A 386 -10.81 19.58 16.69
CA THR A 386 -11.88 20.57 16.63
C THR A 386 -11.80 21.37 15.33
N ASP A 387 -12.89 22.07 15.00
CA ASP A 387 -12.95 22.97 13.87
C ASP A 387 -13.82 24.18 14.20
N GLY A 388 -13.29 25.38 13.95
CA GLY A 388 -14.00 26.64 14.20
C GLY A 388 -15.24 26.86 13.32
N HIS A 389 -15.46 26.02 12.31
CA HIS A 389 -16.59 26.09 11.38
C HIS A 389 -17.62 24.97 11.58
N GLY A 390 -17.46 24.14 12.63
CA GLY A 390 -18.41 23.07 12.97
C GLY A 390 -18.31 21.82 12.09
N THR A 391 -17.23 21.65 11.34
CA THR A 391 -16.99 20.49 10.47
C THR A 391 -15.64 19.81 10.78
N PRO A 392 -15.45 19.30 12.02
CA PRO A 392 -14.17 18.73 12.45
C PRO A 392 -13.73 17.51 11.64
N TRP A 393 -14.65 16.88 10.90
CA TRP A 393 -14.36 15.72 10.05
C TRP A 393 -13.30 15.99 8.98
N ILE A 394 -13.09 17.25 8.56
CA ILE A 394 -12.06 17.59 7.58
C ILE A 394 -10.62 17.35 8.10
N PHE A 395 -10.45 17.26 9.43
CA PHE A 395 -9.18 16.98 10.10
C PHE A 395 -9.11 15.53 10.64
N ARG A 396 -10.15 14.72 10.40
CA ARG A 396 -10.32 13.38 10.94
C ARG A 396 -10.14 12.33 9.86
N TYR A 397 -8.95 11.76 9.74
CA TYR A 397 -8.71 10.72 8.72
C TYR A 397 -9.50 9.41 8.95
N LYS A 398 -10.14 9.24 10.10
CA LYS A 398 -11.03 8.10 10.36
C LYS A 398 -12.52 8.40 10.12
N ASP A 399 -12.90 9.66 9.94
CA ASP A 399 -14.31 10.04 9.76
C ASP A 399 -14.72 9.95 8.28
N ILE A 400 -14.49 8.76 7.68
CA ILE A 400 -14.86 8.49 6.28
C ILE A 400 -16.36 8.69 6.03
N LYS A 401 -17.17 8.50 7.07
CA LYS A 401 -18.63 8.66 6.95
C LYS A 401 -19.04 10.11 6.75
N SER A 402 -18.58 11.03 7.59
CA SER A 402 -18.87 12.45 7.43
C SER A 402 -18.26 12.99 6.14
N TRP A 403 -17.01 12.59 5.81
CA TRP A 403 -16.35 12.92 4.57
C TRP A 403 -17.20 12.48 3.35
N TRP A 404 -17.67 11.24 3.33
CA TRP A 404 -18.45 10.67 2.22
C TRP A 404 -19.84 11.31 2.04
N LEU A 405 -20.48 11.71 3.16
CA LEU A 405 -21.83 12.28 3.17
C LEU A 405 -21.87 13.78 2.88
N SER A 406 -20.74 14.48 3.00
CA SER A 406 -20.68 15.93 2.92
C SER A 406 -20.24 16.43 1.56
N GLU A 407 -20.71 17.62 1.17
CA GLU A 407 -20.03 18.42 0.15
C GLU A 407 -18.68 18.89 0.70
N HIS A 408 -17.68 18.96 -0.16
CA HIS A 408 -16.36 19.45 0.21
C HIS A 408 -16.17 20.88 -0.29
N VAL A 409 -15.58 21.70 0.54
CA VAL A 409 -15.18 23.07 0.20
C VAL A 409 -13.73 23.30 0.64
N ASP A 410 -12.90 23.77 -0.27
CA ASP A 410 -11.55 24.18 0.07
C ASP A 410 -11.54 25.36 1.04
N ARG A 411 -10.47 25.49 1.82
CA ARG A 411 -10.31 26.58 2.82
C ARG A 411 -8.96 27.28 2.63
N PRO A 412 -8.82 28.14 1.63
CA PRO A 412 -7.64 28.99 1.53
C PRO A 412 -7.55 29.93 2.74
N GLY A 413 -6.40 29.95 3.39
CA GLY A 413 -6.21 30.71 4.64
C GLY A 413 -7.09 30.24 5.81
N GLY A 414 -7.55 28.99 5.80
CA GLY A 414 -8.42 28.42 6.82
C GLY A 414 -9.90 28.83 6.71
N THR A 415 -10.29 29.63 5.72
CA THR A 415 -11.66 30.10 5.54
C THR A 415 -12.36 29.26 4.46
N PRO A 416 -13.55 28.68 4.75
CA PRO A 416 -14.30 27.93 3.75
C PRO A 416 -14.62 28.76 2.51
N SER A 417 -14.40 28.19 1.32
CA SER A 417 -14.82 28.77 0.04
C SER A 417 -16.34 28.70 -0.13
N ASP A 418 -16.91 29.60 -0.94
CA ASP A 418 -18.33 29.58 -1.28
C ASP A 418 -18.66 28.52 -2.36
N THR A 419 -17.64 27.95 -3.01
CA THR A 419 -17.81 27.00 -4.11
C THR A 419 -17.37 25.61 -3.68
N PRO A 420 -18.24 24.59 -3.79
CA PRO A 420 -17.88 23.20 -3.56
C PRO A 420 -16.80 22.72 -4.56
N THR A 421 -16.06 21.69 -4.14
CA THR A 421 -15.13 20.95 -5.02
C THR A 421 -15.90 20.10 -6.05
N ALA A 422 -15.18 19.32 -6.84
CA ALA A 422 -15.77 18.40 -7.81
C ALA A 422 -16.44 17.16 -7.16
N TRP A 423 -16.20 16.90 -5.88
CA TRP A 423 -16.77 15.75 -5.19
C TRP A 423 -18.30 15.80 -5.12
N VAL A 424 -18.92 14.68 -5.45
CA VAL A 424 -20.38 14.51 -5.27
C VAL A 424 -20.60 13.53 -4.11
N PRO A 425 -21.21 13.94 -3.00
CA PRO A 425 -21.45 13.08 -1.86
C PRO A 425 -22.11 11.74 -2.24
N GLN A 426 -21.65 10.65 -1.67
CA GLN A 426 -22.19 9.30 -1.89
C GLN A 426 -22.07 8.73 -3.30
N SER A 427 -21.30 9.37 -4.21
CA SER A 427 -21.25 8.98 -5.61
C SER A 427 -20.42 7.71 -5.86
N LYS A 428 -19.49 7.37 -4.97
CA LYS A 428 -18.59 6.21 -5.12
C LYS A 428 -18.34 5.52 -3.79
N PRO A 429 -18.17 4.19 -3.78
CA PRO A 429 -17.81 3.47 -2.57
C PRO A 429 -16.33 3.68 -2.21
N PHE A 430 -16.00 3.45 -0.94
CA PHE A 430 -14.63 3.21 -0.51
C PHE A 430 -14.23 1.75 -0.75
N TRP A 431 -13.04 1.57 -1.29
CA TRP A 431 -12.32 0.32 -1.27
C TRP A 431 -11.15 0.43 -0.28
N LEU A 432 -11.10 -0.43 0.71
CA LEU A 432 -9.97 -0.53 1.62
C LEU A 432 -8.95 -1.45 0.96
N MET A 433 -7.97 -0.83 0.26
CA MET A 433 -7.04 -1.55 -0.60
C MET A 433 -5.99 -2.29 0.21
N GLU A 434 -5.64 -1.76 1.38
CA GLU A 434 -4.85 -2.42 2.40
C GLU A 434 -5.45 -2.17 3.77
N ILE A 435 -5.56 -3.20 4.59
CA ILE A 435 -5.85 -3.11 6.02
C ILE A 435 -4.97 -4.09 6.78
N GLY A 436 -4.60 -3.75 8.00
CA GLY A 436 -3.85 -4.66 8.85
C GLY A 436 -3.10 -3.95 9.96
N CYS A 437 -2.42 -4.74 10.76
CA CYS A 437 -1.38 -4.27 11.66
C CYS A 437 -0.28 -5.32 11.75
N PRO A 438 0.95 -4.96 12.16
CA PRO A 438 1.98 -5.95 12.38
C PRO A 438 1.55 -6.92 13.48
N ALA A 439 1.92 -8.20 13.31
CA ALA A 439 1.67 -9.23 14.32
C ALA A 439 2.63 -9.08 15.52
N LEU A 440 2.53 -7.93 16.17
CA LEU A 440 3.35 -7.51 17.31
C LEU A 440 2.48 -7.06 18.47
N ASP A 441 3.03 -7.17 19.68
CA ASP A 441 2.40 -6.58 20.85
C ASP A 441 2.14 -5.09 20.61
N LYS A 442 0.93 -4.64 20.93
CA LYS A 442 0.46 -3.27 20.65
C LYS A 442 0.47 -2.85 19.18
N GLY A 443 0.40 -3.81 18.24
CA GLY A 443 0.30 -3.53 16.80
C GLY A 443 -0.82 -2.55 16.45
N ALA A 444 -1.92 -2.57 17.20
CA ALA A 444 -3.05 -1.66 17.00
C ALA A 444 -2.77 -0.19 17.38
N ASN A 445 -1.68 0.11 18.11
CA ASN A 445 -1.30 1.50 18.43
C ASN A 445 -0.74 2.25 17.22
N GLN A 446 -0.05 1.52 16.31
CA GLN A 446 0.58 2.11 15.12
C GLN A 446 0.63 1.05 14.00
N PRO A 447 -0.51 0.79 13.36
CA PRO A 447 -0.66 -0.34 12.45
C PRO A 447 0.08 -0.21 11.12
N ASN A 448 0.49 1.00 10.73
CA ASN A 448 1.19 1.28 9.48
C ASN A 448 2.68 0.97 9.50
N VAL A 449 3.27 0.67 10.65
CA VAL A 449 4.71 0.40 10.74
C VAL A 449 5.04 -1.07 10.46
N PHE A 450 6.28 -1.28 10.03
CA PHE A 450 6.87 -2.59 9.83
C PHE A 450 8.33 -2.57 10.29
N VAL A 451 8.87 -3.74 10.55
CA VAL A 451 10.28 -3.91 10.91
C VAL A 451 11.02 -4.51 9.71
N ASP A 452 11.82 -3.68 9.06
CA ASP A 452 12.73 -4.08 8.01
C ASP A 452 14.07 -3.34 8.23
N PRO A 453 15.10 -4.00 8.75
CA PRO A 453 16.34 -3.35 9.19
C PRO A 453 17.09 -2.58 8.10
N LYS A 454 16.79 -2.80 6.81
CA LYS A 454 17.37 -2.02 5.73
C LYS A 454 16.69 -0.67 5.52
N SER A 455 15.39 -0.57 5.81
CA SER A 455 14.58 0.60 5.51
C SER A 455 14.69 1.68 6.59
N SER A 456 14.76 2.93 6.15
CA SER A 456 14.65 4.11 7.01
C SER A 456 13.26 4.26 7.66
N GLU A 457 12.24 3.56 7.15
CA GLU A 457 10.88 3.56 7.70
C GLU A 457 10.65 2.47 8.75
N SER A 458 11.68 1.64 9.01
CA SER A 458 11.59 0.54 9.96
C SER A 458 11.31 1.02 11.38
N ALA A 459 10.23 0.53 11.99
CA ALA A 459 9.87 0.88 13.37
C ALA A 459 9.03 -0.24 14.01
N PHE A 460 9.08 -0.31 15.32
CA PHE A 460 8.08 -1.01 16.11
C PHE A 460 6.85 -0.12 16.36
N PRO A 461 5.65 -0.69 16.54
CA PRO A 461 4.50 0.08 17.00
C PRO A 461 4.78 0.82 18.30
N TYR A 462 4.13 1.95 18.52
CA TYR A 462 4.30 2.71 19.75
C TYR A 462 4.14 1.82 20.98
N PHE A 463 5.14 1.89 21.88
CA PHE A 463 5.21 1.14 23.15
C PHE A 463 5.31 -0.38 23.00
N SER A 464 5.46 -0.92 21.80
CA SER A 464 5.74 -2.33 21.56
C SER A 464 7.13 -2.70 22.07
N ARG A 465 7.25 -3.93 22.56
CA ARG A 465 8.52 -4.54 22.99
C ARG A 465 9.11 -5.47 21.92
N GLY A 466 8.49 -5.49 20.72
CA GLY A 466 8.91 -6.34 19.62
C GLY A 466 8.57 -7.82 19.81
N ILE A 467 7.53 -8.14 20.57
CA ILE A 467 7.09 -9.50 20.83
C ILE A 467 6.05 -9.90 19.80
N ARG A 468 6.21 -11.08 19.18
CA ARG A 468 5.24 -11.63 18.22
C ARG A 468 3.88 -11.82 18.86
N ASP A 469 2.83 -11.25 18.22
CA ASP A 469 1.45 -11.25 18.71
C ASP A 469 0.43 -11.41 17.57
N ASP A 470 0.16 -12.64 17.18
CA ASP A 470 -0.85 -12.94 16.15
C ASP A 470 -2.28 -12.68 16.65
N LEU A 471 -2.50 -12.70 17.98
CA LEU A 471 -3.81 -12.37 18.55
C LEU A 471 -4.15 -10.89 18.32
N MET A 472 -3.17 -9.99 18.47
CA MET A 472 -3.35 -8.57 18.21
C MET A 472 -3.78 -8.33 16.76
N GLN A 473 -3.07 -8.91 15.81
CA GLN A 473 -3.43 -8.82 14.38
C GLN A 473 -4.85 -9.33 14.12
N ARG A 474 -5.19 -10.51 14.65
CA ARG A 474 -6.52 -11.09 14.50
C ARG A 474 -7.62 -10.21 15.09
N ARG A 475 -7.41 -9.63 16.27
CA ARG A 475 -8.38 -8.76 16.95
C ARG A 475 -8.56 -7.44 16.22
N TYR A 476 -7.46 -6.86 15.74
CA TYR A 476 -7.47 -5.67 14.91
C TYR A 476 -8.32 -5.87 13.65
N LEU A 477 -8.03 -6.90 12.88
CA LEU A 477 -8.76 -7.23 11.65
C LEU A 477 -10.24 -7.48 11.90
N LYS A 478 -10.57 -8.24 12.96
CA LYS A 478 -11.95 -8.53 13.34
C LYS A 478 -12.71 -7.27 13.72
N ALA A 479 -12.08 -6.37 14.48
CA ALA A 479 -12.69 -5.11 14.88
C ALA A 479 -12.94 -4.19 13.68
N LEU A 480 -11.94 -4.01 12.80
CA LEU A 480 -12.04 -3.12 11.65
C LEU A 480 -13.06 -3.62 10.62
N ILE A 481 -12.97 -4.87 10.20
CA ILE A 481 -13.93 -5.46 9.23
C ILE A 481 -15.33 -5.49 9.84
N GLY A 482 -15.45 -5.91 11.09
CA GLY A 482 -16.75 -6.02 11.79
C GLY A 482 -17.42 -4.67 12.03
N ALA A 483 -16.68 -3.57 12.04
CA ALA A 483 -17.27 -2.23 12.15
C ALA A 483 -18.08 -1.86 10.89
N PHE A 484 -17.71 -2.37 9.72
CA PHE A 484 -18.39 -2.07 8.46
C PHE A 484 -19.33 -3.18 7.98
N ASP A 485 -19.23 -4.41 8.51
CA ASP A 485 -20.07 -5.53 8.08
C ASP A 485 -21.37 -5.62 8.90
N PRO A 486 -22.54 -5.35 8.29
CA PRO A 486 -23.82 -5.46 8.98
C PRO A 486 -24.18 -6.86 9.52
N ALA A 487 -23.50 -7.91 9.03
CA ALA A 487 -23.68 -9.26 9.54
C ALA A 487 -22.83 -9.57 10.78
N SER A 488 -21.89 -8.68 11.13
CA SER A 488 -21.03 -8.85 12.29
C SER A 488 -21.77 -8.61 13.60
N GLU A 489 -21.52 -9.49 14.57
CA GLU A 489 -21.96 -9.24 15.95
C GLU A 489 -21.39 -7.92 16.47
N GLY A 490 -22.24 -7.09 17.07
CA GLY A 490 -21.88 -5.74 17.54
C GLY A 490 -21.73 -4.67 16.45
N TYR A 491 -22.20 -4.93 15.23
CA TYR A 491 -22.33 -3.87 14.22
C TYR A 491 -23.26 -2.76 14.68
N VAL A 492 -22.83 -1.51 14.54
CA VAL A 492 -23.63 -0.34 14.84
C VAL A 492 -24.33 0.14 13.56
N ALA A 493 -25.67 0.16 13.60
CA ALA A 493 -26.45 0.59 12.43
C ALA A 493 -26.06 1.98 11.94
N GLY A 494 -25.82 2.11 10.63
CA GLY A 494 -25.44 3.37 10.01
C GLY A 494 -23.92 3.65 10.02
N THR A 495 -23.07 2.76 10.53
CA THR A 495 -21.61 2.87 10.38
C THR A 495 -21.19 2.72 8.92
N ASN A 496 -21.83 1.82 8.19
CA ASN A 496 -21.64 1.62 6.75
C ASN A 496 -22.97 1.87 6.00
N PRO A 497 -23.33 3.15 5.77
CA PRO A 497 -24.61 3.50 5.15
C PRO A 497 -24.66 3.07 3.68
N VAL A 498 -25.89 3.02 3.15
CA VAL A 498 -26.17 2.79 1.73
C VAL A 498 -26.33 4.12 1.03
N SER A 499 -25.70 4.29 -0.12
CA SER A 499 -25.81 5.47 -0.96
C SER A 499 -27.24 5.66 -1.45
N SER A 500 -27.75 6.87 -1.31
CA SER A 500 -29.03 7.27 -1.90
C SER A 500 -28.96 7.47 -3.43
N LEU A 501 -27.74 7.58 -3.99
CA LEU A 501 -27.50 7.76 -5.42
C LEU A 501 -27.29 6.44 -6.16
N THR A 502 -26.46 5.55 -5.61
CA THR A 502 -26.02 4.33 -6.28
C THR A 502 -26.68 3.07 -5.75
N GLY A 503 -27.22 3.11 -4.53
CA GLY A 503 -27.71 1.92 -3.82
C GLY A 503 -26.61 1.03 -3.25
N GLU A 504 -25.34 1.38 -3.43
CA GLU A 504 -24.19 0.66 -2.90
C GLU A 504 -23.84 1.13 -1.47
N ARG A 505 -23.18 0.29 -0.70
CA ARG A 505 -22.67 0.68 0.62
C ARG A 505 -21.48 1.63 0.48
N MET A 506 -21.32 2.50 1.48
CA MET A 506 -20.17 3.40 1.59
C MET A 506 -18.83 2.64 1.51
N VAL A 507 -18.67 1.59 2.30
CA VAL A 507 -17.51 0.68 2.21
C VAL A 507 -17.96 -0.62 1.52
N ASP A 508 -17.32 -0.95 0.41
CA ASP A 508 -17.55 -2.22 -0.31
C ASP A 508 -16.88 -3.37 0.43
N LEU A 509 -17.68 -4.22 1.05
CA LEU A 509 -17.22 -5.38 1.82
C LEU A 509 -16.47 -6.43 0.97
N GLY A 510 -16.68 -6.43 -0.34
CA GLY A 510 -15.97 -7.29 -1.28
C GLY A 510 -14.58 -6.76 -1.64
N ARG A 511 -14.30 -5.51 -1.28
CA ARG A 511 -13.06 -4.79 -1.60
C ARG A 511 -12.34 -4.29 -0.34
N ILE A 512 -12.43 -5.04 0.74
CA ILE A 512 -11.58 -4.90 1.93
C ILE A 512 -10.47 -5.93 1.80
N HIS A 513 -9.24 -5.47 1.49
CA HIS A 513 -8.09 -6.34 1.28
C HIS A 513 -7.17 -6.33 2.50
N VAL A 514 -6.99 -7.48 3.10
CA VAL A 514 -6.07 -7.65 4.24
C VAL A 514 -4.64 -7.73 3.73
N TYR A 515 -3.78 -6.89 4.23
CA TYR A 515 -2.34 -6.94 4.02
C TYR A 515 -1.71 -7.82 5.13
N CYS A 516 -1.11 -9.01 4.85
CA CYS A 516 -0.92 -9.59 3.54
C CYS A 516 -0.85 -11.12 3.58
N TRP A 517 -0.92 -11.74 2.42
CA TRP A 517 -0.53 -13.12 2.16
C TRP A 517 0.70 -13.14 1.26
N ASP A 518 1.60 -14.11 1.47
CA ASP A 518 2.82 -14.23 0.67
C ASP A 518 2.70 -15.36 -0.36
N ALA A 519 3.08 -15.10 -1.59
CA ALA A 519 3.11 -16.09 -2.67
C ALA A 519 4.18 -17.18 -2.46
N ARG A 520 5.08 -16.96 -1.51
CA ARG A 520 6.08 -17.95 -1.08
C ARG A 520 5.45 -18.85 -0.01
N PRO A 521 5.53 -20.19 -0.17
CA PRO A 521 4.73 -21.10 0.65
C PRO A 521 5.34 -21.36 2.03
N TYR A 522 4.47 -21.42 3.04
CA TYR A 522 4.87 -21.86 4.38
C TYR A 522 5.08 -23.39 4.41
N PRO A 523 6.09 -23.96 5.13
CA PRO A 523 7.10 -23.27 5.96
C PRO A 523 8.41 -22.93 5.23
N ALA A 524 8.50 -23.16 3.91
CA ALA A 524 9.70 -22.80 3.18
C ALA A 524 9.99 -21.30 3.35
N PHE A 525 9.01 -20.44 3.07
CA PHE A 525 9.02 -19.08 3.60
C PHE A 525 8.31 -19.08 4.96
N PRO A 526 8.85 -18.49 6.01
CA PRO A 526 10.02 -17.60 6.08
C PRO A 526 11.35 -18.30 6.44
N TYR A 527 11.40 -19.62 6.55
CA TYR A 527 12.52 -20.29 7.21
C TYR A 527 13.69 -20.64 6.28
N ASN A 528 13.48 -20.66 4.96
CA ASN A 528 14.56 -20.89 4.00
C ASN A 528 15.30 -19.58 3.68
N LEU A 529 16.12 -19.12 4.62
CA LEU A 529 16.86 -17.86 4.52
C LEU A 529 17.95 -17.86 3.45
N ASP A 530 18.37 -19.04 2.98
CA ASP A 530 19.33 -19.14 1.87
C ASP A 530 18.71 -18.72 0.55
N VAL A 531 17.40 -18.89 0.40
CA VAL A 531 16.62 -18.46 -0.77
C VAL A 531 16.04 -17.06 -0.55
N TRP A 532 15.47 -16.79 0.61
CA TRP A 532 14.74 -15.54 0.91
C TRP A 532 15.31 -14.85 2.15
N SER A 533 16.20 -13.90 1.94
CA SER A 533 16.90 -13.18 3.01
C SER A 533 15.99 -12.31 3.90
N ASP A 534 14.79 -11.96 3.40
CA ASP A 534 13.78 -11.19 4.13
C ASP A 534 12.89 -12.04 5.06
N GLY A 535 13.08 -13.36 5.09
CA GLY A 535 12.28 -14.25 5.93
C GLY A 535 12.32 -13.91 7.43
N GLU A 536 13.41 -13.31 7.93
CA GLU A 536 13.50 -12.87 9.31
C GLU A 536 12.49 -11.76 9.65
N ASN A 537 12.12 -10.92 8.67
CA ASN A 537 11.18 -9.82 8.86
C ASN A 537 9.75 -10.32 9.11
N TRP A 538 9.42 -11.55 8.69
CA TRP A 538 8.12 -12.16 8.91
C TRP A 538 7.68 -12.14 10.37
N ARG A 539 8.60 -12.26 11.30
CA ARG A 539 8.32 -12.27 12.75
C ARG A 539 7.69 -10.96 13.24
N PHE A 540 7.90 -9.86 12.52
CA PHE A 540 7.55 -8.51 12.95
C PHE A 540 6.57 -7.82 11.99
N GLY A 541 6.17 -8.48 10.91
CA GLY A 541 5.40 -7.88 9.85
C GLY A 541 3.92 -8.23 9.87
N HIS A 542 3.27 -7.92 8.75
CA HIS A 542 1.82 -8.06 8.56
C HIS A 542 1.40 -9.42 8.00
N TRP A 543 2.31 -10.32 7.73
CA TRP A 543 2.00 -11.61 7.13
C TRP A 543 0.98 -12.39 7.94
N LEU A 544 -0.10 -12.81 7.28
CA LEU A 544 -1.06 -13.73 7.87
C LEU A 544 -0.43 -15.12 8.02
N ASN A 545 -0.51 -15.66 9.21
CA ASN A 545 -0.13 -17.03 9.48
C ASN A 545 -1.39 -17.86 9.76
N GLY A 546 -1.85 -18.57 8.74
CA GLY A 546 -3.08 -19.32 8.82
C GLY A 546 -3.04 -20.56 9.69
N ARG A 547 -1.87 -21.09 10.03
CA ARG A 547 -1.83 -22.47 10.54
C ARG A 547 -1.34 -22.68 11.94
N PHE A 548 -0.42 -21.88 12.48
CA PHE A 548 0.25 -22.20 13.75
C PHE A 548 0.64 -20.97 14.54
N SER A 549 -0.30 -20.13 14.84
CA SER A 549 -0.07 -19.22 15.91
C SER A 549 -0.28 -19.97 17.22
N ALA A 550 0.78 -20.53 17.77
CA ALA A 550 0.80 -20.93 19.18
C ALA A 550 0.75 -19.68 20.09
N ALA A 551 0.85 -18.54 19.50
CA ALA A 551 0.97 -17.28 20.15
C ALA A 551 -0.28 -16.69 20.80
N PRO A 552 -1.55 -16.95 20.39
CA PRO A 552 -2.69 -16.25 20.99
C PRO A 552 -2.75 -16.37 22.52
N LEU A 553 -2.47 -17.55 23.04
CA LEU A 553 -2.49 -17.75 24.50
C LEU A 553 -1.23 -17.18 25.17
N ALA A 554 -0.08 -17.36 24.55
CA ALA A 554 1.18 -16.83 25.08
C ALA A 554 1.17 -15.29 25.09
N ALA A 555 0.75 -14.65 24.01
CA ALA A 555 0.62 -13.19 23.92
C ALA A 555 -0.39 -12.64 24.94
N LEU A 556 -1.51 -13.33 25.15
CA LEU A 556 -2.48 -12.94 26.18
C LEU A 556 -1.89 -13.07 27.60
N ILE A 557 -1.15 -14.13 27.88
CA ILE A 557 -0.47 -14.30 29.19
C ILE A 557 0.58 -13.21 29.37
N ASP A 558 1.41 -12.94 28.37
CA ASP A 558 2.41 -11.88 28.42
C ASP A 558 1.77 -10.52 28.68
N GLN A 559 0.68 -10.20 27.99
CA GLN A 559 -0.05 -8.95 28.22
C GLN A 559 -0.61 -8.86 29.65
N ILE A 560 -1.19 -9.95 30.16
CA ILE A 560 -1.68 -10.00 31.54
C ILE A 560 -0.53 -9.76 32.52
N LEU A 561 0.63 -10.35 32.30
CA LEU A 561 1.81 -10.14 33.12
C LEU A 561 2.34 -8.71 33.07
N MET A 562 2.25 -8.05 31.90
CA MET A 562 2.61 -6.63 31.75
C MET A 562 1.65 -5.70 32.49
N ASP A 563 0.36 -6.01 32.45
CA ASP A 563 -0.69 -5.16 33.03
C ASP A 563 -0.81 -5.32 34.57
N TYR A 564 -0.57 -6.51 35.07
CA TYR A 564 -0.88 -6.87 36.47
C TYR A 564 0.29 -7.52 37.23
N GLY A 565 1.40 -7.82 36.59
CA GLY A 565 2.64 -8.36 37.19
C GLY A 565 3.55 -7.29 37.65
#